data_36315969ae5d04c46ce442a7be853a52
#
_entry.id   36315969ae5d04c46ce442a7be853a52
#
_cell.length_a   1.000
_cell.length_b   1.000
_cell.length_c   1.000
_cell.angle_alpha   90.00
_cell.angle_beta   90.00
_cell.angle_gamma   90.00
#
_symmetry.space_group_name_H-M   'P 1'
#
loop_
_entity.id
_entity.type
_entity.pdbx_description
1 polymer ?
#
loop_
_entity_poly.entity_id
_entity_poly.type
_entity_poly.pdbx_seq_one_letter_code
_entity_poly.pdbx_strand_id
1 'polypeptide(L)'
;LIVVSILFFAIPIIYHYTGMRETEKLTQDRGTGFTVDEMDVDESGVYDLMSMLAGEFQRTKVVPEVDAYRLSKIVALVGKERRSAYTAAANSVYKELQTDIGGVRDAVGSDVPLVVILSSTIATMLSTSTEISKKLDVTNFKRGEIETRVKVIDEVPILPAPTARMNSRITINKADKGGYAKAEGAQAIN
;
A
#
# COMPACT_ATOMS: atom_id res chain seq x y z
N LEU A 1 -3.13 7.74 9.76
CA LEU A 1 -2.90 6.30 9.86
C LEU A 1 -4.06 5.57 9.21
N ILE A 2 -3.77 4.76 8.22
CA ILE A 2 -4.77 3.90 7.61
C ILE A 2 -4.42 2.49 7.98
N VAL A 3 -5.24 1.91 8.82
CA VAL A 3 -5.20 0.47 9.06
C VAL A 3 -6.10 -0.18 8.01
N VAL A 4 -5.52 -0.88 7.07
CA VAL A 4 -6.27 -1.64 6.06
C VAL A 4 -6.48 -3.03 6.63
N SER A 5 -7.68 -3.28 7.13
CA SER A 5 -8.12 -4.64 7.44
C SER A 5 -8.49 -5.32 6.12
N ILE A 6 -7.68 -6.27 5.69
CA ILE A 6 -8.06 -7.16 4.59
C ILE A 6 -8.96 -8.22 5.20
N LEU A 7 -10.25 -7.95 5.18
CA LEU A 7 -11.27 -8.86 5.66
C LEU A 7 -11.34 -10.09 4.74
N PHE A 8 -10.69 -11.17 5.10
CA PHE A 8 -11.06 -12.49 4.60
C PHE A 8 -12.25 -12.96 5.42
N PHE A 9 -13.44 -12.92 4.82
CA PHE A 9 -14.63 -13.47 5.42
C PHE A 9 -14.49 -15.00 5.58
N ALA A 10 -14.18 -15.46 6.78
CA ALA A 10 -14.60 -16.78 7.24
C ALA A 10 -15.89 -16.56 8.03
N ILE A 11 -17.03 -16.83 7.43
CA ILE A 11 -18.32 -16.76 8.10
C ILE A 11 -18.61 -18.10 8.76
N PRO A 12 -18.84 -18.13 10.05
CA PRO A 12 -19.64 -19.22 10.62
C PRO A 12 -21.12 -18.84 10.52
N ILE A 13 -21.78 -19.42 9.53
CA ILE A 13 -23.05 -20.15 9.63
C ILE A 13 -24.18 -19.48 10.42
N ILE A 14 -25.29 -19.30 9.69
CA ILE A 14 -26.67 -19.11 10.13
C ILE A 14 -27.04 -17.65 10.42
N TYR A 15 -27.04 -16.83 9.39
CA TYR A 15 -28.11 -15.84 9.20
C TYR A 15 -28.21 -15.61 7.69
N HIS A 16 -29.43 -15.42 7.20
CA HIS A 16 -29.76 -15.17 5.80
C HIS A 16 -28.66 -14.38 5.09
N TYR A 17 -27.82 -15.08 4.32
CA TYR A 17 -26.79 -14.49 3.49
C TYR A 17 -27.48 -13.91 2.26
N THR A 18 -27.96 -12.71 2.36
CA THR A 18 -28.15 -11.88 1.18
C THR A 18 -26.76 -11.48 0.72
N GLY A 19 -26.13 -12.31 -0.09
CA GLY A 19 -24.86 -12.02 -0.67
C GLY A 19 -24.98 -10.80 -1.59
N MET A 20 -24.84 -9.60 -1.06
CA MET A 20 -24.62 -8.42 -1.87
C MET A 20 -23.24 -8.54 -2.50
N ARG A 21 -23.22 -8.96 -3.76
CA ARG A 21 -22.03 -8.84 -4.58
C ARG A 21 -21.91 -7.37 -4.99
N GLU A 22 -21.02 -6.65 -4.39
CA GLU A 22 -20.63 -5.34 -4.86
C GLU A 22 -19.69 -5.53 -6.05
N THR A 23 -20.10 -5.04 -7.21
CA THR A 23 -19.31 -5.12 -8.43
C THR A 23 -18.59 -3.79 -8.61
N GLU A 24 -17.28 -3.80 -8.41
CA GLU A 24 -16.42 -2.65 -8.70
C GLU A 24 -16.00 -2.68 -10.17
N LYS A 25 -16.19 -1.57 -10.86
CA LYS A 25 -15.75 -1.39 -12.24
C LYS A 25 -14.29 -0.94 -12.25
N LEU A 26 -13.44 -1.67 -12.97
CA LEU A 26 -12.09 -1.19 -13.26
C LEU A 26 -12.18 0.04 -14.16
N THR A 27 -11.69 1.17 -13.68
CA THR A 27 -11.80 2.47 -14.37
C THR A 27 -10.51 2.90 -15.07
N GLN A 28 -9.44 2.13 -14.91
CA GLN A 28 -8.14 2.42 -15.51
C GLN A 28 -7.73 1.28 -16.43
N ASP A 29 -7.61 1.62 -17.71
CA ASP A 29 -7.04 0.78 -18.74
C ASP A 29 -6.00 1.62 -19.47
N ARG A 30 -4.73 1.30 -19.30
CA ARG A 30 -3.61 2.07 -19.82
C ARG A 30 -2.52 1.15 -20.33
N GLY A 31 -2.00 1.51 -21.48
CA GLY A 31 -0.90 0.82 -22.11
C GLY A 31 0.15 1.81 -22.62
N THR A 32 1.35 1.32 -22.85
CA THR A 32 2.41 2.02 -23.54
C THR A 32 3.06 1.06 -24.54
N GLY A 33 3.53 1.60 -25.64
CA GLY A 33 4.31 0.85 -26.62
C GLY A 33 5.79 1.19 -26.51
N PHE A 34 6.64 0.20 -26.69
CA PHE A 34 8.07 0.36 -26.85
C PHE A 34 8.44 -0.07 -28.25
N THR A 35 9.27 0.71 -28.90
CA THR A 35 9.92 0.36 -30.16
C THR A 35 11.42 0.31 -29.93
N VAL A 36 12.03 -0.76 -30.32
CA VAL A 36 13.49 -0.94 -30.26
C VAL A 36 13.96 -1.24 -31.68
N ASP A 37 15.01 -0.57 -32.12
CA ASP A 37 15.63 -0.83 -33.42
C ASP A 37 16.40 -2.15 -33.37
N GLU A 38 16.31 -2.94 -34.41
CA GLU A 38 17.02 -4.22 -34.54
C GLU A 38 18.55 -4.03 -34.54
N MET A 39 19.01 -2.92 -35.10
CA MET A 39 20.44 -2.56 -35.08
C MET A 39 20.94 -2.27 -33.66
N ASP A 40 20.16 -1.61 -32.84
CA ASP A 40 20.51 -1.33 -31.43
C ASP A 40 20.64 -2.61 -30.61
N VAL A 41 19.84 -3.63 -30.93
CA VAL A 41 19.93 -4.95 -30.27
C VAL A 41 21.23 -5.66 -30.66
N ASP A 42 21.59 -5.65 -31.92
CA ASP A 42 22.82 -6.29 -32.45
C ASP A 42 24.07 -5.60 -31.89
N GLU A 43 24.10 -4.27 -31.86
CA GLU A 43 25.27 -3.51 -31.34
C GLU A 43 25.41 -3.65 -29.83
N SER A 44 24.33 -3.73 -29.08
CA SER A 44 24.36 -3.87 -27.62
C SER A 44 24.72 -5.27 -27.15
N GLY A 45 24.60 -6.28 -28.01
CA GLY A 45 24.82 -7.70 -27.67
C GLY A 45 23.79 -8.22 -26.64
N VAL A 46 22.71 -7.48 -26.41
CA VAL A 46 21.66 -7.82 -25.42
C VAL A 46 20.46 -8.40 -26.14
N TYR A 47 20.41 -9.73 -26.24
CA TYR A 47 19.33 -10.45 -26.93
C TYR A 47 17.93 -10.28 -26.28
N ASP A 48 17.87 -9.77 -25.03
CA ASP A 48 16.61 -9.63 -24.27
C ASP A 48 16.34 -8.19 -23.85
N LEU A 49 16.75 -7.22 -24.67
CA LEU A 49 16.59 -5.79 -24.39
C LEU A 49 15.12 -5.40 -24.12
N MET A 50 14.18 -5.99 -24.86
CA MET A 50 12.74 -5.71 -24.69
C MET A 50 12.22 -6.17 -23.34
N SER A 51 12.60 -7.35 -22.88
CA SER A 51 12.21 -7.84 -21.56
C SER A 51 12.82 -7.00 -20.45
N MET A 52 14.06 -6.57 -20.59
CA MET A 52 14.71 -5.67 -19.63
C MET A 52 14.01 -4.32 -19.57
N LEU A 53 13.68 -3.70 -20.70
CA LEU A 53 12.94 -2.45 -20.78
C LEU A 53 11.53 -2.58 -20.20
N ALA A 54 10.81 -3.65 -20.53
CA ALA A 54 9.47 -3.90 -20.00
C ALA A 54 9.50 -4.09 -18.49
N GLY A 55 10.48 -4.87 -17.96
CA GLY A 55 10.66 -5.09 -16.53
C GLY A 55 10.98 -3.80 -15.78
N GLU A 56 11.91 -3.00 -16.31
CA GLU A 56 12.29 -1.72 -15.70
C GLU A 56 11.13 -0.70 -15.75
N PHE A 57 10.39 -0.64 -16.83
CA PHE A 57 9.21 0.19 -16.94
C PHE A 57 8.13 -0.25 -15.93
N GLN A 58 7.88 -1.54 -15.82
CA GLN A 58 6.94 -2.07 -14.85
C GLN A 58 7.33 -1.68 -13.42
N ARG A 59 8.59 -1.87 -13.05
CA ARG A 59 9.12 -1.55 -11.72
C ARG A 59 9.07 -0.06 -11.40
N THR A 60 9.43 0.80 -12.37
CA THR A 60 9.62 2.24 -12.13
C THR A 60 8.38 3.09 -12.38
N LYS A 61 7.46 2.64 -13.21
CA LYS A 61 6.29 3.40 -13.64
C LYS A 61 4.98 2.71 -13.25
N VAL A 62 4.77 1.46 -13.65
CA VAL A 62 3.49 0.78 -13.47
C VAL A 62 3.22 0.49 -12.00
N VAL A 63 4.16 -0.14 -11.30
CA VAL A 63 3.96 -0.52 -9.90
C VAL A 63 3.70 0.71 -9.02
N PRO A 64 4.49 1.81 -9.08
CA PRO A 64 4.21 3.00 -8.29
C PRO A 64 2.85 3.63 -8.56
N GLU A 65 2.40 3.65 -9.81
CA GLU A 65 1.10 4.20 -10.18
C GLU A 65 -0.06 3.33 -9.67
N VAL A 66 0.05 2.01 -9.83
CA VAL A 66 -0.94 1.05 -9.34
C VAL A 66 -1.07 1.12 -7.82
N ASP A 67 0.05 1.18 -7.10
CA ASP A 67 0.04 1.30 -5.64
C ASP A 67 -0.61 2.61 -5.18
N ALA A 68 -0.22 3.74 -5.78
CA ALA A 68 -0.79 5.04 -5.45
C ALA A 68 -2.30 5.08 -5.74
N TYR A 69 -2.73 4.50 -6.86
CA TYR A 69 -4.14 4.39 -7.21
C TYR A 69 -4.92 3.54 -6.21
N ARG A 70 -4.41 2.36 -5.87
CA ARG A 70 -5.04 1.46 -4.89
C ARG A 70 -5.16 2.10 -3.51
N LEU A 71 -4.08 2.70 -3.01
CA LEU A 71 -4.08 3.38 -1.73
C LEU A 71 -5.09 4.53 -1.69
N SER A 72 -5.14 5.36 -2.75
CA SER A 72 -6.09 6.46 -2.84
C SER A 72 -7.55 5.96 -2.89
N LYS A 73 -7.82 4.84 -3.56
CA LYS A 73 -9.14 4.21 -3.61
C LYS A 73 -9.56 3.64 -2.26
N ILE A 74 -8.66 2.95 -1.57
CA ILE A 74 -8.93 2.44 -0.21
C ILE A 74 -9.33 3.59 0.71
N VAL A 75 -8.59 4.70 0.68
CA VAL A 75 -8.93 5.89 1.47
C VAL A 75 -10.28 6.47 1.09
N ALA A 76 -10.62 6.48 -0.19
CA ALA A 76 -11.93 6.97 -0.64
C ALA A 76 -13.10 6.10 -0.13
N LEU A 77 -12.89 4.78 -0.01
CA LEU A 77 -13.87 3.83 0.51
C LEU A 77 -14.02 3.89 2.04
N VAL A 78 -12.96 4.27 2.74
CA VAL A 78 -13.01 4.44 4.20
C VAL A 78 -13.89 5.65 4.55
N GLY A 79 -14.91 5.44 5.37
CA GLY A 79 -15.78 6.51 5.85
C GLY A 79 -15.02 7.62 6.58
N LYS A 80 -15.55 8.84 6.53
CA LYS A 80 -14.90 10.00 7.16
C LYS A 80 -14.72 9.83 8.67
N GLU A 81 -15.62 9.11 9.30
CA GLU A 81 -15.62 8.77 10.73
C GLU A 81 -14.44 7.87 11.14
N ARG A 82 -13.82 7.20 10.18
CA ARG A 82 -12.66 6.33 10.40
C ARG A 82 -11.33 6.98 9.97
N ARG A 83 -11.37 8.27 9.72
CA ARG A 83 -10.18 9.07 9.36
C ARG A 83 -9.93 10.08 10.47
N SER A 84 -8.78 10.00 11.09
CA SER A 84 -8.33 11.00 12.06
C SER A 84 -7.22 11.86 11.47
N ALA A 85 -7.22 13.14 11.81
CA ALA A 85 -6.09 14.00 11.56
C ALA A 85 -4.99 13.63 12.57
N TYR A 86 -3.80 13.30 12.06
CA TYR A 86 -2.68 12.92 12.90
C TYR A 86 -1.43 13.69 12.48
N THR A 87 -0.77 14.30 13.45
CA THR A 87 0.55 14.89 13.27
C THR A 87 1.57 13.97 13.92
N ALA A 88 2.37 13.31 13.12
CA ALA A 88 3.35 12.36 13.59
C ALA A 88 4.42 13.02 14.45
N ALA A 89 4.68 12.45 15.63
CA ALA A 89 5.79 12.81 16.48
C ALA A 89 6.49 11.54 17.01
N ALA A 90 7.80 11.56 17.10
CA ALA A 90 8.59 10.38 17.44
C ALA A 90 8.25 9.80 18.83
N ASN A 91 7.75 10.63 19.74
CA ASN A 91 7.36 10.23 21.10
C ASN A 91 5.92 9.71 21.22
N SER A 92 5.07 9.89 20.21
CA SER A 92 3.67 9.47 20.28
C SER A 92 3.28 8.44 19.21
N VAL A 93 4.06 8.33 18.14
CA VAL A 93 3.74 7.48 16.98
C VAL A 93 3.47 6.01 17.36
N TYR A 94 4.20 5.48 18.32
CA TYR A 94 4.00 4.09 18.76
C TYR A 94 2.69 3.91 19.53
N LYS A 95 2.40 4.82 20.46
CA LYS A 95 1.17 4.77 21.25
C LYS A 95 -0.07 4.94 20.38
N GLU A 96 -0.02 5.87 19.43
CA GLU A 96 -1.12 6.08 18.48
C GLU A 96 -1.34 4.84 17.62
N LEU A 97 -0.27 4.24 17.10
CA LEU A 97 -0.35 3.01 16.33
C LEU A 97 -1.01 1.87 17.13
N GLN A 98 -0.61 1.69 18.40
CA GLN A 98 -1.23 0.68 19.26
C GLN A 98 -2.71 0.97 19.54
N THR A 99 -3.06 2.24 19.74
CA THR A 99 -4.46 2.65 19.93
C THR A 99 -5.29 2.34 18.70
N ASP A 100 -4.79 2.63 17.50
CA ASP A 100 -5.47 2.35 16.25
C ASP A 100 -5.61 0.84 16.00
N ILE A 101 -4.57 0.05 16.23
CA ILE A 101 -4.63 -1.42 16.14
C ILE A 101 -5.66 -1.97 17.13
N GLY A 102 -5.67 -1.48 18.38
CA GLY A 102 -6.64 -1.86 19.39
C GLY A 102 -8.07 -1.54 18.95
N GLY A 103 -8.32 -0.35 18.45
CA GLY A 103 -9.64 0.05 17.97
C GLY A 103 -10.15 -0.77 16.78
N VAL A 104 -9.23 -1.21 15.90
CA VAL A 104 -9.60 -2.11 14.79
C VAL A 104 -9.90 -3.51 15.31
N ARG A 105 -9.09 -4.03 16.24
CA ARG A 105 -9.34 -5.35 16.86
C ARG A 105 -10.66 -5.39 17.63
N ASP A 106 -11.00 -4.31 18.32
CA ASP A 106 -12.29 -4.20 19.00
C ASP A 106 -13.47 -4.25 18.03
N ALA A 107 -13.31 -3.70 16.83
CA ALA A 107 -14.36 -3.67 15.83
C ALA A 107 -14.51 -4.98 15.04
N VAL A 108 -13.41 -5.67 14.75
CA VAL A 108 -13.40 -6.85 13.84
C VAL A 108 -13.07 -8.17 14.54
N GLY A 109 -12.63 -8.13 15.79
CA GLY A 109 -12.16 -9.28 16.55
C GLY A 109 -10.64 -9.51 16.47
N SER A 110 -10.09 -10.15 17.48
CA SER A 110 -8.64 -10.42 17.60
C SER A 110 -8.11 -11.44 16.61
N ASP A 111 -8.99 -12.34 16.10
CA ASP A 111 -8.60 -13.44 15.23
C ASP A 111 -8.44 -13.04 13.76
N VAL A 112 -8.79 -11.79 13.42
CA VAL A 112 -8.66 -11.28 12.05
C VAL A 112 -7.23 -10.82 11.80
N PRO A 113 -6.55 -11.34 10.76
CA PRO A 113 -5.20 -10.89 10.41
C PRO A 113 -5.22 -9.43 9.97
N LEU A 114 -4.41 -8.62 10.63
CA LEU A 114 -4.25 -7.20 10.32
C LEU A 114 -2.91 -6.96 9.62
N VAL A 115 -2.88 -5.95 8.76
CA VAL A 115 -1.67 -5.44 8.14
C VAL A 115 -1.68 -3.92 8.26
N VAL A 116 -0.58 -3.35 8.70
CA VAL A 116 -0.41 -1.90 8.79
C VAL A 116 0.46 -1.42 7.64
N ILE A 117 -0.05 -0.45 6.88
CA ILE A 117 0.72 0.22 5.84
C ILE A 117 1.07 1.62 6.34
N LEU A 118 2.35 1.91 6.46
CA LEU A 118 2.86 3.21 6.92
C LEU A 118 3.65 3.91 5.83
N SER A 119 3.61 5.25 5.83
CA SER A 119 4.54 6.00 5.01
C SER A 119 5.99 5.75 5.47
N SER A 120 6.94 5.78 4.54
CA SER A 120 8.37 5.56 4.86
C SER A 120 8.87 6.53 5.94
N THR A 121 8.35 7.75 5.96
CA THR A 121 8.67 8.75 6.98
C THR A 121 8.23 8.28 8.37
N ILE A 122 6.98 7.84 8.49
CA ILE A 122 6.44 7.33 9.77
C ILE A 122 7.13 6.04 10.20
N ALA A 123 7.40 5.14 9.26
CA ALA A 123 8.13 3.91 9.55
C ALA A 123 9.55 4.18 10.09
N THR A 124 10.20 5.25 9.61
CA THR A 124 11.50 5.69 10.14
C THR A 124 11.34 6.29 11.54
N MET A 125 10.37 7.17 11.75
CA MET A 125 10.09 7.73 13.09
C MET A 125 9.78 6.64 14.11
N LEU A 126 8.99 5.66 13.71
CA LEU A 126 8.67 4.51 14.53
C LEU A 126 9.92 3.70 14.89
N SER A 127 10.83 3.48 13.95
CA SER A 127 12.08 2.74 14.17
C SER A 127 13.06 3.48 15.10
N THR A 128 13.01 4.81 15.14
CA THR A 128 13.86 5.65 15.99
C THR A 128 13.24 5.98 17.33
N SER A 129 11.98 5.61 17.55
CA SER A 129 11.30 5.79 18.83
C SER A 129 11.95 4.93 19.92
N THR A 130 12.23 5.54 21.05
CA THR A 130 12.85 4.85 22.21
C THR A 130 11.97 3.76 22.82
N GLU A 131 10.67 3.84 22.63
CA GLU A 131 9.71 2.87 23.14
C GLU A 131 9.70 1.57 22.33
N ILE A 132 10.09 1.64 21.07
CA ILE A 132 10.05 0.52 20.13
C ILE A 132 11.33 -0.31 20.09
N SER A 133 12.47 0.27 20.44
CA SER A 133 13.77 -0.42 20.30
C SER A 133 13.85 -1.78 21.02
N LYS A 134 12.92 -2.04 21.94
CA LYS A 134 12.79 -3.30 22.67
C LYS A 134 11.66 -4.23 22.21
N LYS A 135 10.84 -3.80 21.27
CA LYS A 135 9.58 -4.50 20.89
C LYS A 135 9.42 -4.79 19.41
N LEU A 136 10.39 -4.39 18.58
CA LEU A 136 10.37 -4.68 17.15
C LEU A 136 10.95 -6.06 16.88
N ASP A 137 10.10 -6.97 16.51
CA ASP A 137 10.50 -8.25 15.93
C ASP A 137 10.55 -8.20 14.41
N VAL A 138 11.40 -9.03 13.83
CA VAL A 138 11.49 -9.20 12.37
C VAL A 138 11.01 -10.60 12.05
N THR A 139 9.97 -10.70 11.26
CA THR A 139 9.43 -11.97 10.81
C THR A 139 9.33 -12.02 9.29
N ASN A 140 9.19 -13.23 8.77
CA ASN A 140 8.93 -13.43 7.35
C ASN A 140 7.42 -13.31 7.09
N PHE A 141 7.06 -12.35 6.26
CA PHE A 141 5.70 -12.21 5.79
C PHE A 141 5.56 -12.90 4.43
N LYS A 142 4.76 -13.96 4.40
CA LYS A 142 4.51 -14.73 3.18
C LYS A 142 3.09 -14.50 2.69
N ARG A 143 2.96 -14.10 1.43
CA ARG A 143 1.68 -14.01 0.75
C ARG A 143 1.80 -14.65 -0.64
N GLY A 144 1.20 -15.80 -0.80
CA GLY A 144 1.39 -16.64 -1.98
C GLY A 144 2.83 -17.13 -2.08
N GLU A 145 3.48 -16.89 -3.22
CA GLU A 145 4.87 -17.29 -3.46
C GLU A 145 5.90 -16.23 -3.02
N ILE A 146 5.43 -15.04 -2.63
CA ILE A 146 6.32 -13.93 -2.24
C ILE A 146 6.51 -13.95 -0.73
N GLU A 147 7.77 -14.10 -0.31
CA GLU A 147 8.19 -14.01 1.07
C GLU A 147 9.04 -12.75 1.26
N THR A 148 8.63 -11.88 2.18
CA THR A 148 9.31 -10.63 2.47
C THR A 148 9.57 -10.49 3.96
N ARG A 149 10.77 -10.08 4.34
CA ARG A 149 11.07 -9.72 5.74
C ARG A 149 10.40 -8.41 6.09
N VAL A 150 9.55 -8.44 7.10
CA VAL A 150 8.82 -7.26 7.58
C VAL A 150 9.03 -7.08 9.07
N LYS A 151 8.93 -5.85 9.52
CA LYS A 151 8.88 -5.53 10.95
C LYS A 151 7.48 -5.86 11.47
N VAL A 152 7.41 -6.39 12.66
CA VAL A 152 6.15 -6.79 13.30
C VAL A 152 6.04 -6.11 14.66
N ILE A 153 4.87 -5.62 14.99
CA ILE A 153 4.50 -5.09 16.30
C ILE A 153 3.21 -5.79 16.72
N ASP A 154 3.23 -6.42 17.88
CA ASP A 154 2.07 -7.13 18.44
C ASP A 154 1.40 -8.07 17.40
N GLU A 155 2.23 -8.85 16.70
CA GLU A 155 1.84 -9.81 15.65
C GLU A 155 1.28 -9.15 14.37
N VAL A 156 1.30 -7.83 14.28
CA VAL A 156 0.83 -7.10 13.09
C VAL A 156 2.01 -6.72 12.20
N PRO A 157 2.08 -7.21 10.97
CA PRO A 157 3.13 -6.85 10.03
C PRO A 157 2.98 -5.41 9.56
N ILE A 158 4.12 -4.70 9.50
CA ILE A 158 4.20 -3.31 9.07
C ILE A 158 4.85 -3.27 7.69
N LEU A 159 4.12 -2.76 6.72
CA LEU A 159 4.59 -2.57 5.35
C LEU A 159 4.90 -1.09 5.10
N PRO A 160 6.18 -0.71 4.98
CA PRO A 160 6.52 0.66 4.63
C PRO A 160 6.23 0.92 3.15
N ALA A 161 5.50 1.99 2.86
CA ALA A 161 5.21 2.44 1.51
C ALA A 161 5.90 3.79 1.25
N PRO A 162 6.42 4.05 0.04
CA PRO A 162 6.99 5.34 -0.30
C PRO A 162 5.96 6.46 -0.13
N THR A 163 6.34 7.53 0.55
CA THR A 163 5.45 8.67 0.86
C THR A 163 4.80 9.26 -0.39
N ALA A 164 5.51 9.26 -1.52
CA ALA A 164 4.98 9.74 -2.79
C ALA A 164 3.74 8.97 -3.28
N ARG A 165 3.57 7.70 -2.86
CA ARG A 165 2.42 6.85 -3.23
C ARG A 165 1.27 7.01 -2.24
N MET A 166 1.50 7.60 -1.06
CA MET A 166 0.54 7.69 0.03
C MET A 166 -0.21 9.02 0.01
N ASN A 167 -1.14 9.15 -0.91
CA ASN A 167 -1.98 10.34 -1.04
C ASN A 167 -3.47 9.95 -1.04
N SER A 168 -4.29 10.74 -0.35
CA SER A 168 -5.73 10.50 -0.25
C SER A 168 -6.46 10.58 -1.59
N ARG A 169 -5.91 11.33 -2.54
CA ARG A 169 -6.35 11.41 -3.94
C ARG A 169 -5.16 11.62 -4.86
N ILE A 170 -5.22 11.00 -6.01
CA ILE A 170 -4.24 11.20 -7.08
C ILE A 170 -4.95 11.63 -8.35
N THR A 171 -4.21 12.32 -9.22
CA THR A 171 -4.60 12.62 -10.59
C THR A 171 -3.67 11.82 -11.50
N ILE A 172 -4.26 11.07 -12.42
CA ILE A 172 -3.52 10.37 -13.45
C ILE A 172 -3.21 11.34 -14.57
N ASN A 173 -1.95 11.49 -14.89
CA ASN A 173 -1.51 12.42 -15.94
C ASN A 173 -1.98 11.92 -17.31
N LYS A 174 -2.16 12.85 -18.26
CA LYS A 174 -2.42 12.51 -19.64
C LYS A 174 -1.22 11.80 -20.28
N ALA A 175 -1.47 11.16 -21.41
CA ALA A 175 -0.49 10.32 -22.11
C ALA A 175 0.84 11.04 -22.43
N ASP A 176 0.80 12.34 -22.65
CA ASP A 176 1.99 13.17 -22.94
C ASP A 176 2.99 13.27 -21.78
N LYS A 177 2.51 13.21 -20.54
CA LYS A 177 3.35 13.30 -19.34
C LYS A 177 3.54 11.97 -18.63
N GLY A 178 2.60 11.05 -18.80
CA GLY A 178 2.57 9.77 -18.10
C GLY A 178 2.55 9.87 -16.59
N GLY A 179 2.41 8.74 -15.91
CA GLY A 179 2.44 8.65 -14.46
C GLY A 179 1.27 9.31 -13.75
N TYR A 180 1.47 9.63 -12.48
CA TYR A 180 0.45 10.23 -11.62
C TYR A 180 1.02 11.42 -10.84
N ALA A 181 0.14 12.25 -10.32
CA ALA A 181 0.48 13.35 -9.43
C ALA A 181 -0.48 13.38 -8.24
N LYS A 182 -0.06 14.01 -7.15
CA LYS A 182 -0.95 14.32 -6.04
C LYS A 182 -2.05 15.25 -6.55
N ALA A 183 -3.32 14.91 -6.31
CA ALA A 183 -4.44 15.77 -6.69
C ALA A 183 -4.47 17.03 -5.84
N GLU A 184 -5.02 18.11 -6.38
CA GLU A 184 -5.23 19.35 -5.64
C GLU A 184 -6.10 19.11 -4.41
N GLY A 185 -5.69 19.65 -3.26
CA GLY A 185 -6.35 19.45 -1.97
C GLY A 185 -6.27 18.03 -1.40
N ALA A 186 -5.49 17.14 -2.02
CA ALA A 186 -5.24 15.82 -1.44
C ALA A 186 -4.33 15.93 -0.21
N GLN A 187 -4.60 15.13 0.81
CA GLN A 187 -3.78 15.01 2.00
C GLN A 187 -2.82 13.84 1.88
N ALA A 188 -1.66 13.93 2.54
CA ALA A 188 -0.80 12.78 2.70
C ALA A 188 -1.47 11.76 3.64
N ILE A 189 -1.27 10.49 3.34
CA ILE A 189 -1.63 9.37 4.21
C ILE A 189 -0.38 9.01 5.01
N ASN A 190 -0.52 8.88 6.29
CA ASN A 190 0.59 8.56 7.19
C ASN A 190 0.54 7.12 7.66
#